data_6341a41a80cce0c54844f672cc061054
#
_entry.id   6341a41a80cce0c54844f672cc061054
#
_cell.length_a   1.000
_cell.length_b   1.000
_cell.length_c   1.000
_cell.angle_alpha   90.00
_cell.angle_beta   90.00
_cell.angle_gamma   90.00
#
_symmetry.space_group_name_H-M   'P 1'
#
loop_
_entity.id
_entity.type
_entity.pdbx_description
1 polymer ?
#
loop_
_entity_poly.entity_id
_entity_poly.type
_entity_poly.pdbx_seq_one_letter_code
_entity_poly.pdbx_strand_id
1 'polypeptide(L)'
;MTDVPYLIEQNGWWHYRRRVPLHMAELDTAHKRFVKATTKIKVDNDPNGVAAAKAILIINNETETYWRDLVAGRNADARRRYRLGVKRAQQLGFAYASHQEVANDPRIDVLLNRIEKLIKVGIDDPINQDALLGGTMRASAVLLSELVDQYMKLPKVLFSNRSGGLLGKSEKQIAVFRKHREKAVELLIAQIGDKDILGITVADANKFTDWYSDHVHVNQIGTDGPRKHIDVIRKMIRSICERDRLTYQDVWTSNPFPRHDGKRDAFSIAFVKDVILAPGALDGMTPADRDLLYVLADTGARLSEICNLRKPYIHVGPKDNIPHIRIRPVGRQLKSKNASRDVPLIGHALEALRRNPDGWPQYRDNANAASKEINRWLKTLLPADVAVIDSDDENKEGTCLHALRHCFKDRLRAIRAEDEMKVAILGHDVGMTGKTPDYGRGFSIEAKFEVMAQIAFSRAA
;
A
#
# COMPACT_ATOMS: atom_id res chain seq x y z
N MET A 1 22.46 8.75 52.52
CA MET A 1 21.26 8.49 51.70
C MET A 1 21.38 9.30 50.44
N THR A 2 21.46 8.67 49.31
CA THR A 2 21.45 9.36 48.04
C THR A 2 20.05 9.96 47.82
N ASP A 3 19.97 11.26 47.71
CA ASP A 3 18.72 12.01 47.49
C ASP A 3 18.27 11.78 46.03
N VAL A 4 17.73 10.59 45.77
CA VAL A 4 17.23 10.20 44.45
C VAL A 4 15.76 10.66 44.36
N PRO A 5 15.46 11.60 43.45
CA PRO A 5 14.10 12.09 43.29
C PRO A 5 13.10 10.92 43.05
N TYR A 6 11.94 10.97 43.69
CA TYR A 6 10.83 10.05 43.55
C TYR A 6 11.06 8.62 44.09
N LEU A 7 12.22 8.31 44.69
CA LEU A 7 12.50 7.07 45.36
C LEU A 7 11.95 7.12 46.81
N ILE A 8 11.11 6.19 47.17
CA ILE A 8 10.59 6.03 48.51
C ILE A 8 10.71 4.59 48.99
N GLU A 9 10.94 4.41 50.29
CA GLU A 9 10.80 3.12 50.96
C GLU A 9 9.35 2.93 51.42
N GLN A 10 8.79 1.74 51.12
CA GLN A 10 7.49 1.35 51.65
C GLN A 10 7.46 -0.16 51.88
N ASN A 11 7.19 -0.60 53.11
CA ASN A 11 7.09 -2.01 53.52
C ASN A 11 8.31 -2.86 53.17
N GLY A 12 9.52 -2.32 53.32
CA GLY A 12 10.77 -3.03 53.03
C GLY A 12 11.11 -3.13 51.55
N TRP A 13 10.43 -2.36 50.69
CA TRP A 13 10.69 -2.32 49.26
C TRP A 13 10.92 -0.87 48.77
N TRP A 14 11.77 -0.75 47.76
CA TRP A 14 11.94 0.50 47.04
C TRP A 14 10.81 0.71 46.03
N HIS A 15 10.18 1.92 46.05
CA HIS A 15 9.08 2.30 45.18
C HIS A 15 9.34 3.64 44.49
N TYR A 16 8.79 3.79 43.29
CA TYR A 16 8.62 5.05 42.60
C TYR A 16 7.33 5.72 43.06
N ARG A 17 7.43 7.01 43.44
CA ARG A 17 6.27 7.83 43.75
C ARG A 17 6.51 9.27 43.29
N ARG A 18 5.77 9.65 42.26
CA ARG A 18 5.86 10.99 41.69
C ARG A 18 4.48 11.63 41.66
N ARG A 19 4.37 12.92 42.09
CA ARG A 19 3.13 13.69 42.01
C ARG A 19 2.82 13.98 40.53
N VAL A 20 1.55 13.81 40.12
CA VAL A 20 1.07 14.25 38.82
C VAL A 20 1.12 15.79 38.80
N PRO A 21 1.81 16.43 37.84
CA PRO A 21 1.85 17.87 37.71
C PRO A 21 0.44 18.47 37.52
N LEU A 22 0.21 19.66 38.02
CA LEU A 22 -1.12 20.29 37.97
C LEU A 22 -1.64 20.44 36.53
N HIS A 23 -0.77 20.79 35.59
CA HIS A 23 -1.14 20.90 34.17
C HIS A 23 -1.43 19.54 33.49
N MET A 24 -1.09 18.43 34.16
CA MET A 24 -1.38 17.06 33.66
C MET A 24 -2.62 16.45 34.35
N ALA A 25 -3.13 17.08 35.42
CA ALA A 25 -4.16 16.50 36.29
C ALA A 25 -5.46 16.18 35.52
N GLU A 26 -5.79 16.96 34.49
CA GLU A 26 -6.97 16.76 33.64
C GLU A 26 -6.72 15.78 32.48
N LEU A 27 -5.45 15.61 32.09
CA LEU A 27 -5.06 14.74 30.99
C LEU A 27 -4.77 13.31 31.49
N ASP A 28 -4.17 13.19 32.69
CA ASP A 28 -3.78 11.91 33.27
C ASP A 28 -4.93 11.30 34.10
N THR A 29 -5.88 10.71 33.40
CA THR A 29 -7.02 10.05 34.02
C THR A 29 -6.67 8.71 34.68
N ALA A 30 -5.51 8.14 34.35
CA ALA A 30 -5.01 6.89 34.92
C ALA A 30 -4.45 7.07 36.36
N HIS A 31 -3.93 8.25 36.67
CA HIS A 31 -3.26 8.53 37.94
C HIS A 31 -3.89 9.76 38.63
N LYS A 32 -4.75 9.53 39.62
CA LYS A 32 -5.50 10.63 40.28
C LYS A 32 -4.62 11.71 40.91
N ARG A 33 -3.54 11.36 41.57
CA ARG A 33 -2.68 12.32 42.30
C ARG A 33 -1.19 11.97 42.21
N PHE A 34 -0.86 10.70 42.19
CA PHE A 34 0.50 10.20 42.16
C PHE A 34 0.63 9.03 41.20
N VAL A 35 1.68 9.02 40.39
CA VAL A 35 2.16 7.82 39.71
C VAL A 35 2.94 6.98 40.73
N LYS A 36 2.56 5.73 40.88
CA LYS A 36 3.21 4.80 41.83
C LYS A 36 3.58 3.52 41.05
N ALA A 37 4.81 3.06 41.25
CA ALA A 37 5.27 1.80 40.72
C ALA A 37 6.26 1.13 41.68
N THR A 38 6.34 -0.19 41.68
CA THR A 38 7.35 -0.91 42.46
C THR A 38 8.60 -1.13 41.62
N THR A 39 9.77 -0.95 42.25
CA THR A 39 11.06 -1.29 41.63
C THR A 39 11.31 -2.80 41.66
N LYS A 40 10.53 -3.55 42.45
CA LYS A 40 10.74 -4.99 42.78
C LYS A 40 12.08 -5.28 43.45
N ILE A 41 12.69 -4.26 44.07
CA ILE A 41 13.97 -4.36 44.79
C ILE A 41 13.68 -4.19 46.28
N LYS A 42 14.09 -5.16 47.09
CA LYS A 42 14.01 -5.09 48.57
C LYS A 42 15.10 -4.16 49.11
N VAL A 43 14.76 -3.42 50.14
CA VAL A 43 15.71 -2.54 50.85
C VAL A 43 16.89 -3.32 51.39
N ASP A 44 16.65 -4.51 51.96
CA ASP A 44 17.70 -5.39 52.50
C ASP A 44 18.73 -5.79 51.43
N ASN A 45 18.31 -5.91 50.15
CA ASN A 45 19.17 -6.32 49.06
C ASN A 45 19.89 -5.09 48.39
N ASP A 46 19.44 -3.88 48.68
CA ASP A 46 20.00 -2.63 48.13
C ASP A 46 19.87 -1.52 49.19
N PRO A 47 20.59 -1.62 50.34
CA PRO A 47 20.43 -0.68 51.46
C PRO A 47 20.74 0.77 51.10
N ASN A 48 21.60 0.98 50.10
CA ASN A 48 22.00 2.30 49.66
C ASN A 48 21.13 2.82 48.45
N GLY A 49 20.19 2.01 47.97
CA GLY A 49 19.27 2.39 46.90
C GLY A 49 19.93 2.60 45.51
N VAL A 50 21.10 2.02 45.26
CA VAL A 50 21.84 2.20 43.99
C VAL A 50 21.16 1.51 42.81
N ALA A 51 20.74 0.25 43.01
CA ALA A 51 20.00 -0.49 41.98
C ALA A 51 18.58 0.09 41.81
N ALA A 52 17.96 0.46 42.93
CA ALA A 52 16.66 1.11 42.93
C ALA A 52 16.70 2.46 42.19
N ALA A 53 17.74 3.26 42.34
CA ALA A 53 17.92 4.51 41.62
C ALA A 53 17.95 4.32 40.08
N LYS A 54 18.64 3.27 39.60
CA LYS A 54 18.63 2.92 38.17
C LYS A 54 17.24 2.53 37.69
N ALA A 55 16.51 1.73 38.46
CA ALA A 55 15.14 1.35 38.11
C ALA A 55 14.20 2.57 38.11
N ILE A 56 14.35 3.50 39.07
CA ILE A 56 13.58 4.75 39.12
C ILE A 56 13.82 5.61 37.89
N LEU A 57 15.05 5.72 37.40
CA LEU A 57 15.34 6.48 36.17
C LEU A 57 14.56 5.93 34.95
N ILE A 58 14.47 4.61 34.82
CA ILE A 58 13.70 3.97 33.75
C ILE A 58 12.22 4.30 33.88
N ILE A 59 11.63 4.04 35.07
CA ILE A 59 10.22 4.31 35.36
C ILE A 59 9.88 5.79 35.17
N ASN A 60 10.79 6.67 35.59
CA ASN A 60 10.60 8.12 35.41
C ASN A 60 10.60 8.53 33.93
N ASN A 61 11.51 7.97 33.13
CA ASN A 61 11.54 8.23 31.69
C ASN A 61 10.28 7.70 30.99
N GLU A 62 9.77 6.55 31.40
CA GLU A 62 8.48 6.01 30.92
C GLU A 62 7.32 6.94 31.30
N THR A 63 7.30 7.45 32.53
CA THR A 63 6.30 8.39 33.03
C THR A 63 6.33 9.71 32.27
N GLU A 64 7.52 10.27 32.04
CA GLU A 64 7.71 11.50 31.25
C GLU A 64 7.28 11.29 29.78
N THR A 65 7.60 10.14 29.21
CA THR A 65 7.17 9.78 27.86
C THR A 65 5.66 9.64 27.80
N TYR A 66 5.04 8.96 28.76
CA TYR A 66 3.59 8.84 28.89
C TYR A 66 2.92 10.22 28.96
N TRP A 67 3.40 11.14 29.82
CA TRP A 67 2.83 12.48 29.91
C TRP A 67 3.07 13.32 28.65
N ARG A 68 4.23 13.18 28.03
CA ARG A 68 4.51 13.82 26.74
C ARG A 68 3.56 13.32 25.65
N ASP A 69 3.25 12.02 25.67
CA ASP A 69 2.31 11.40 24.75
C ASP A 69 0.86 11.81 25.01
N LEU A 70 0.50 12.03 26.28
CA LEU A 70 -0.80 12.60 26.64
C LEU A 70 -0.94 14.05 26.11
N VAL A 71 0.06 14.90 26.33
CA VAL A 71 0.07 16.28 25.82
C VAL A 71 0.06 16.31 24.31
N ALA A 72 0.79 15.41 23.66
CA ALA A 72 0.84 15.29 22.19
C ALA A 72 -0.40 14.60 21.60
N GLY A 73 -1.36 14.19 22.43
CA GLY A 73 -2.56 13.50 21.94
C GLY A 73 -2.34 12.10 21.41
N ARG A 74 -1.24 11.45 21.75
CA ARG A 74 -0.88 10.12 21.26
C ARG A 74 -1.65 9.00 21.96
N ASN A 75 -2.34 9.29 23.04
CA ASN A 75 -3.21 8.36 23.77
C ASN A 75 -4.57 8.23 23.07
N ALA A 76 -5.18 7.03 23.12
CA ALA A 76 -6.48 6.76 22.52
C ALA A 76 -7.61 7.63 23.06
N ASP A 77 -7.61 7.93 24.37
CA ASP A 77 -8.62 8.78 25.03
C ASP A 77 -8.44 10.25 24.66
N ALA A 78 -7.21 10.73 24.60
CA ALA A 78 -6.88 12.07 24.15
C ALA A 78 -7.31 12.27 22.69
N ARG A 79 -7.08 11.29 21.81
CA ARG A 79 -7.55 11.33 20.41
C ARG A 79 -9.07 11.30 20.31
N ARG A 80 -9.74 10.56 21.18
CA ARG A 80 -11.20 10.51 21.24
C ARG A 80 -11.75 11.88 21.66
N ARG A 81 -11.21 12.47 22.72
CA ARG A 81 -11.61 13.80 23.23
C ARG A 81 -11.38 14.89 22.17
N TYR A 82 -10.22 14.89 21.52
CA TYR A 82 -9.93 15.78 20.38
C TYR A 82 -10.98 15.67 19.27
N ARG A 83 -11.28 14.44 18.81
CA ARG A 83 -12.29 14.22 17.74
C ARG A 83 -13.68 14.71 18.15
N LEU A 84 -14.05 14.52 19.40
CA LEU A 84 -15.31 15.03 19.93
C LEU A 84 -15.31 16.56 19.98
N GLY A 85 -14.22 17.19 20.42
CA GLY A 85 -14.03 18.63 20.42
C GLY A 85 -14.12 19.24 19.02
N VAL A 86 -13.41 18.67 18.05
CA VAL A 86 -13.47 19.08 16.63
C VAL A 86 -14.90 19.00 16.07
N LYS A 87 -15.57 17.86 16.27
CA LYS A 87 -16.96 17.67 15.82
C LYS A 87 -17.90 18.66 16.48
N ARG A 88 -17.73 18.92 17.78
CA ARG A 88 -18.56 19.85 18.53
C ARG A 88 -18.34 21.29 18.11
N ALA A 89 -17.10 21.72 17.89
CA ALA A 89 -16.78 23.04 17.38
C ALA A 89 -17.52 23.33 16.07
N GLN A 90 -17.47 22.37 15.13
CA GLN A 90 -18.19 22.49 13.84
C GLN A 90 -19.70 22.59 14.01
N GLN A 91 -20.31 21.79 14.90
CA GLN A 91 -21.73 21.87 15.21
C GLN A 91 -22.13 23.24 15.77
N LEU A 92 -21.22 23.89 16.47
CA LEU A 92 -21.43 25.21 17.05
C LEU A 92 -21.08 26.36 16.10
N GLY A 93 -20.60 26.05 14.88
CA GLY A 93 -20.25 27.03 13.85
C GLY A 93 -18.83 27.59 13.93
N PHE A 94 -17.93 26.92 14.68
CA PHE A 94 -16.54 27.35 14.84
C PHE A 94 -15.55 26.32 14.27
N ALA A 95 -14.42 26.81 13.79
CA ALA A 95 -13.26 25.95 13.56
C ALA A 95 -12.62 25.60 14.91
N TYR A 96 -12.25 24.33 15.08
CA TYR A 96 -11.48 23.92 16.25
C TYR A 96 -10.09 24.58 16.20
N ALA A 97 -9.64 25.08 17.33
CA ALA A 97 -8.31 25.64 17.52
C ALA A 97 -7.75 25.15 18.85
N SER A 98 -6.43 25.10 19.00
CA SER A 98 -5.79 24.85 20.30
C SER A 98 -5.93 26.05 21.22
N HIS A 99 -5.77 25.87 22.54
CA HIS A 99 -5.74 26.97 23.50
C HIS A 99 -4.78 28.09 23.10
N GLN A 100 -3.59 27.72 22.61
CA GLN A 100 -2.59 28.71 22.18
C GLN A 100 -3.04 29.50 20.95
N GLU A 101 -3.70 28.85 20.00
CA GLU A 101 -4.23 29.51 18.80
C GLU A 101 -5.40 30.43 19.16
N VAL A 102 -6.29 30.03 20.07
CA VAL A 102 -7.38 30.87 20.54
C VAL A 102 -6.86 32.05 21.36
N ALA A 103 -5.88 31.80 22.24
CA ALA A 103 -5.30 32.85 23.08
C ALA A 103 -4.47 33.86 22.29
N ASN A 104 -3.86 33.46 21.17
CA ASN A 104 -3.03 34.32 20.33
C ASN A 104 -3.79 34.89 19.12
N ASP A 105 -5.09 34.65 18.99
CA ASP A 105 -5.88 35.26 17.91
C ASP A 105 -6.05 36.75 18.15
N PRO A 106 -5.56 37.63 17.28
CA PRO A 106 -5.63 39.07 17.47
C PRO A 106 -7.06 39.62 17.40
N ARG A 107 -8.03 38.82 16.98
CA ARG A 107 -9.44 39.18 16.80
C ARG A 107 -10.23 38.90 18.08
N ILE A 108 -10.29 39.88 18.95
CA ILE A 108 -10.99 39.83 20.27
C ILE A 108 -12.47 39.45 20.08
N ASP A 109 -13.12 39.95 19.04
CA ASP A 109 -14.52 39.65 18.72
C ASP A 109 -14.76 38.16 18.49
N VAL A 110 -13.82 37.46 17.88
CA VAL A 110 -13.90 35.99 17.69
C VAL A 110 -13.86 35.25 19.02
N LEU A 111 -12.99 35.70 19.95
CA LEU A 111 -12.90 35.11 21.29
C LEU A 111 -14.18 35.39 22.10
N LEU A 112 -14.71 36.61 22.07
CA LEU A 112 -15.95 36.94 22.73
C LEU A 112 -17.13 36.11 22.23
N ASN A 113 -17.25 35.95 20.92
CA ASN A 113 -18.28 35.09 20.32
C ASN A 113 -18.18 33.62 20.76
N ARG A 114 -16.96 33.12 20.95
CA ARG A 114 -16.73 31.77 21.48
C ARG A 114 -17.15 31.65 22.93
N ILE A 115 -16.81 32.61 23.76
CA ILE A 115 -17.20 32.68 25.19
C ILE A 115 -18.72 32.80 25.34
N GLU A 116 -19.36 33.68 24.61
CA GLU A 116 -20.83 33.81 24.63
C GLU A 116 -21.53 32.52 24.22
N LYS A 117 -21.00 31.87 23.22
CA LYS A 117 -21.53 30.57 22.78
C LYS A 117 -21.35 29.51 23.85
N LEU A 118 -20.18 29.49 24.54
CA LEU A 118 -19.90 28.53 25.61
C LEU A 118 -20.87 28.67 26.76
N ILE A 119 -21.14 29.91 27.18
CA ILE A 119 -22.14 30.23 28.25
C ILE A 119 -23.53 29.68 27.85
N LYS A 120 -23.92 29.83 26.57
CA LYS A 120 -25.24 29.37 26.08
C LYS A 120 -25.36 27.84 25.99
N VAL A 121 -24.28 27.12 25.70
CA VAL A 121 -24.32 25.65 25.49
C VAL A 121 -23.89 24.84 26.71
N GLY A 122 -23.42 25.48 27.77
CA GLY A 122 -22.99 24.87 29.03
C GLY A 122 -21.48 24.90 29.21
N ILE A 123 -21.08 25.70 30.24
CA ILE A 123 -19.66 25.96 30.56
C ILE A 123 -18.98 24.73 31.21
N ASP A 124 -19.75 23.87 31.88
CA ASP A 124 -19.21 22.77 32.68
C ASP A 124 -18.92 21.53 31.84
N ASP A 125 -19.34 21.49 30.55
CA ASP A 125 -19.06 20.38 29.66
C ASP A 125 -17.65 20.51 29.08
N PRO A 126 -16.71 19.56 29.40
CA PRO A 126 -15.33 19.61 28.91
C PRO A 126 -15.22 19.57 27.38
N ILE A 127 -16.20 18.98 26.69
CA ILE A 127 -16.21 18.92 25.22
C ILE A 127 -16.58 20.28 24.63
N ASN A 128 -17.51 21.02 25.26
CA ASN A 128 -17.85 22.39 24.87
C ASN A 128 -16.68 23.36 25.13
N GLN A 129 -15.97 23.15 26.24
CA GLN A 129 -14.75 23.93 26.55
C GLN A 129 -13.68 23.70 25.49
N ASP A 130 -13.33 22.43 25.19
CA ASP A 130 -12.36 22.07 24.17
C ASP A 130 -12.78 22.58 22.77
N ALA A 131 -14.06 22.58 22.46
CA ALA A 131 -14.59 23.03 21.18
C ALA A 131 -14.49 24.54 20.96
N LEU A 132 -14.71 25.32 22.01
CA LEU A 132 -14.87 26.77 21.91
C LEU A 132 -13.66 27.55 22.43
N LEU A 133 -13.06 27.16 23.55
CA LEU A 133 -11.87 27.79 24.08
C LEU A 133 -10.57 27.15 23.60
N GLY A 134 -10.71 26.11 22.81
CA GLY A 134 -9.60 25.28 22.36
C GLY A 134 -9.22 24.20 23.37
N GLY A 135 -8.86 23.04 22.90
CA GLY A 135 -8.34 21.97 23.75
C GLY A 135 -6.85 22.13 24.04
N THR A 136 -6.38 21.44 25.07
CA THR A 136 -4.95 21.29 25.37
C THR A 136 -4.21 20.55 24.27
N MET A 137 -4.96 19.91 23.39
CA MET A 137 -4.42 19.08 22.32
C MET A 137 -4.36 19.85 21.01
N ARG A 138 -3.20 19.88 20.43
CA ARG A 138 -3.03 20.14 19.00
C ARG A 138 -3.67 19.00 18.22
N ALA A 139 -3.95 19.25 16.93
CA ALA A 139 -4.43 18.25 16.01
C ALA A 139 -3.79 16.88 16.28
N SER A 140 -4.63 15.84 16.38
CA SER A 140 -4.21 14.48 16.76
C SER A 140 -2.96 14.07 16.00
N ALA A 141 -1.86 13.92 16.71
CA ALA A 141 -0.63 13.41 16.15
C ALA A 141 -0.84 11.97 15.68
N VAL A 142 -0.74 11.75 14.39
CA VAL A 142 -0.59 10.41 13.82
C VAL A 142 0.88 10.21 13.54
N LEU A 143 1.50 9.26 14.25
CA LEU A 143 2.89 8.91 14.02
C LEU A 143 3.04 8.20 12.67
N LEU A 144 4.23 8.32 12.08
CA LEU A 144 4.56 7.59 10.86
C LEU A 144 4.36 6.08 11.03
N SER A 145 4.73 5.52 12.19
CA SER A 145 4.52 4.11 12.53
C SER A 145 3.05 3.67 12.54
N GLU A 146 2.13 4.60 12.74
CA GLU A 146 0.67 4.34 12.76
C GLU A 146 0.00 4.61 11.40
N LEU A 147 0.70 5.30 10.49
CA LEU A 147 0.15 5.85 9.26
C LEU A 147 -0.51 4.77 8.39
N VAL A 148 0.15 3.62 8.22
CA VAL A 148 -0.38 2.52 7.39
C VAL A 148 -1.66 1.95 7.99
N ASP A 149 -1.68 1.67 9.29
CA ASP A 149 -2.85 1.12 9.97
C ASP A 149 -4.05 2.07 9.93
N GLN A 150 -3.80 3.35 10.14
CA GLN A 150 -4.83 4.39 10.04
C GLN A 150 -5.36 4.51 8.61
N TYR A 151 -4.48 4.49 7.62
CA TYR A 151 -4.85 4.56 6.20
C TYR A 151 -5.69 3.36 5.77
N MET A 152 -5.28 2.14 6.16
CA MET A 152 -5.98 0.90 5.81
C MET A 152 -7.42 0.85 6.36
N LYS A 153 -7.70 1.56 7.44
CA LYS A 153 -9.04 1.65 8.07
C LYS A 153 -9.96 2.71 7.44
N LEU A 154 -9.47 3.51 6.49
CA LEU A 154 -10.29 4.55 5.87
C LEU A 154 -11.41 3.94 5.02
N PRO A 155 -12.67 4.41 5.15
CA PRO A 155 -13.79 3.94 4.32
C PRO A 155 -13.49 4.02 2.82
N LYS A 156 -12.86 5.12 2.36
CA LYS A 156 -12.45 5.28 0.95
C LYS A 156 -11.39 4.28 0.47
N VAL A 157 -10.70 3.60 1.40
CA VAL A 157 -9.75 2.52 1.11
C VAL A 157 -10.44 1.17 1.22
N LEU A 158 -11.19 0.93 2.30
CA LEU A 158 -11.89 -0.34 2.54
C LEU A 158 -12.92 -0.66 1.45
N PHE A 159 -13.72 0.32 1.07
CA PHE A 159 -14.87 0.14 0.18
C PHE A 159 -14.63 0.56 -1.27
N SER A 160 -13.44 0.93 -1.64
CA SER A 160 -13.10 1.24 -3.03
C SER A 160 -12.69 0.00 -3.80
N ASN A 161 -13.31 -0.21 -4.97
CA ASN A 161 -12.94 -1.25 -5.93
C ASN A 161 -11.86 -0.80 -6.95
N ARG A 162 -11.33 0.42 -6.80
CA ARG A 162 -10.23 0.94 -7.63
C ARG A 162 -8.90 0.37 -7.16
N SER A 163 -7.86 0.50 -7.96
CA SER A 163 -6.50 0.01 -7.64
C SER A 163 -5.98 0.46 -6.27
N GLY A 164 -6.40 1.64 -5.82
CA GLY A 164 -6.07 2.20 -4.51
C GLY A 164 -6.95 1.74 -3.35
N GLY A 165 -7.94 0.87 -3.58
CA GLY A 165 -8.85 0.35 -2.55
C GLY A 165 -8.67 -1.14 -2.28
N LEU A 166 -9.43 -1.68 -1.33
CA LEU A 166 -9.33 -3.07 -0.87
C LEU A 166 -10.51 -3.93 -1.31
N LEU A 167 -11.63 -3.32 -1.69
CA LEU A 167 -12.85 -4.06 -2.05
C LEU A 167 -12.58 -5.01 -3.23
N GLY A 168 -12.85 -6.29 -3.03
CA GLY A 168 -12.66 -7.33 -4.04
C GLY A 168 -11.23 -7.84 -4.19
N LYS A 169 -10.26 -7.37 -3.41
CA LYS A 169 -8.91 -7.94 -3.36
C LYS A 169 -8.88 -9.25 -2.59
N SER A 170 -8.05 -10.20 -3.04
CA SER A 170 -7.72 -11.38 -2.24
C SER A 170 -6.87 -10.99 -1.02
N GLU A 171 -6.81 -11.87 -0.01
CA GLU A 171 -5.96 -11.66 1.17
C GLU A 171 -4.50 -11.39 0.79
N LYS A 172 -3.97 -12.14 -0.18
CA LYS A 172 -2.60 -11.93 -0.67
C LYS A 172 -2.45 -10.56 -1.36
N GLN A 173 -3.43 -10.12 -2.14
CA GLN A 173 -3.40 -8.78 -2.73
C GLN A 173 -3.46 -7.69 -1.67
N ILE A 174 -4.20 -7.89 -0.59
CA ILE A 174 -4.24 -6.98 0.57
C ILE A 174 -2.88 -6.96 1.27
N ALA A 175 -2.28 -8.13 1.50
CA ALA A 175 -0.96 -8.24 2.12
C ALA A 175 0.13 -7.52 1.31
N VAL A 176 0.17 -7.72 -0.01
CA VAL A 176 1.10 -7.01 -0.91
C VAL A 176 0.85 -5.49 -0.90
N PHE A 177 -0.43 -5.08 -0.95
CA PHE A 177 -0.81 -3.68 -0.88
C PHE A 177 -0.35 -3.01 0.42
N ARG A 178 -0.46 -3.72 1.55
CA ARG A 178 -0.01 -3.30 2.86
C ARG A 178 1.52 -3.24 2.93
N LYS A 179 2.20 -4.33 2.57
CA LYS A 179 3.67 -4.46 2.62
C LYS A 179 4.39 -3.34 1.88
N HIS A 180 3.90 -2.97 0.70
CA HIS A 180 4.48 -1.85 -0.07
C HIS A 180 4.40 -0.52 0.68
N ARG A 181 3.33 -0.28 1.44
CA ARG A 181 3.14 0.93 2.25
C ARG A 181 3.98 0.93 3.50
N GLU A 182 4.03 -0.21 4.18
CA GLU A 182 4.89 -0.43 5.34
C GLU A 182 6.35 -0.19 4.98
N LYS A 183 6.81 -0.77 3.86
CA LYS A 183 8.19 -0.57 3.39
C LYS A 183 8.52 0.90 3.12
N ALA A 184 7.61 1.64 2.49
CA ALA A 184 7.81 3.07 2.23
C ALA A 184 7.94 3.88 3.53
N VAL A 185 7.09 3.58 4.52
CA VAL A 185 7.10 4.25 5.82
C VAL A 185 8.31 3.85 6.65
N GLU A 186 8.68 2.57 6.68
CA GLU A 186 9.89 2.08 7.36
C GLU A 186 11.15 2.80 6.87
N LEU A 187 11.29 2.94 5.55
CA LEU A 187 12.41 3.64 4.95
C LEU A 187 12.44 5.12 5.34
N LEU A 188 11.28 5.77 5.38
CA LEU A 188 11.17 7.16 5.83
C LEU A 188 11.56 7.30 7.31
N ILE A 189 10.99 6.44 8.19
CA ILE A 189 11.31 6.43 9.63
C ILE A 189 12.80 6.21 9.87
N ALA A 190 13.43 5.33 9.11
CA ALA A 190 14.86 5.08 9.22
C ALA A 190 15.72 6.33 8.97
N GLN A 191 15.24 7.27 8.16
CA GLN A 191 15.97 8.49 7.84
C GLN A 191 15.66 9.67 8.78
N ILE A 192 14.39 9.84 9.15
CA ILE A 192 13.95 11.04 9.87
C ILE A 192 13.45 10.77 11.29
N GLY A 193 13.39 9.50 11.70
CA GLY A 193 12.78 9.06 12.95
C GLY A 193 11.25 8.96 12.87
N ASP A 194 10.64 8.33 13.88
CA ASP A 194 9.19 8.22 13.99
C ASP A 194 8.60 9.54 14.48
N LYS A 195 8.00 10.30 13.57
CA LYS A 195 7.46 11.63 13.79
C LYS A 195 5.96 11.68 13.53
N ASP A 196 5.32 12.70 14.09
CA ASP A 196 3.98 13.12 13.67
C ASP A 196 3.98 13.51 12.19
N ILE A 197 2.96 13.05 11.45
CA ILE A 197 2.81 13.37 10.02
C ILE A 197 2.73 14.86 9.70
N LEU A 198 2.23 15.68 10.65
CA LEU A 198 2.20 17.13 10.51
C LEU A 198 3.52 17.80 10.95
N GLY A 199 4.37 17.06 11.66
CA GLY A 199 5.69 17.51 12.10
C GLY A 199 6.81 17.22 11.10
N ILE A 200 6.49 16.64 9.93
CA ILE A 200 7.47 16.44 8.87
C ILE A 200 7.77 17.77 8.21
N THR A 201 9.05 18.14 8.19
CA THR A 201 9.53 19.39 7.62
C THR A 201 10.06 19.20 6.20
N VAL A 202 10.26 20.31 5.49
CA VAL A 202 10.95 20.29 4.17
C VAL A 202 12.37 19.71 4.31
N ALA A 203 13.07 20.01 5.41
CA ALA A 203 14.39 19.44 5.68
C ALA A 203 14.35 17.90 5.83
N ASP A 204 13.31 17.37 6.49
CA ASP A 204 13.10 15.92 6.56
C ASP A 204 12.83 15.30 5.18
N ALA A 205 12.01 15.96 4.37
CA ALA A 205 11.71 15.52 3.01
C ALA A 205 12.96 15.53 2.13
N ASN A 206 13.79 16.57 2.22
CA ASN A 206 15.06 16.64 1.50
C ASN A 206 16.02 15.54 1.97
N LYS A 207 16.19 15.34 3.28
CA LYS A 207 17.04 14.26 3.81
C LYS A 207 16.65 12.88 3.27
N PHE A 208 15.35 12.60 3.19
CA PHE A 208 14.86 11.33 2.63
C PHE A 208 15.11 11.23 1.12
N THR A 209 14.93 12.33 0.40
CA THR A 209 15.16 12.40 -1.05
C THR A 209 16.65 12.24 -1.37
N ASP A 210 17.54 12.91 -0.64
CA ASP A 210 18.99 12.83 -0.83
C ASP A 210 19.49 11.41 -0.56
N TRP A 211 19.03 10.79 0.56
CA TRP A 211 19.34 9.40 0.84
C TRP A 211 18.91 8.46 -0.30
N TYR A 212 17.70 8.67 -0.88
CA TYR A 212 17.24 7.86 -2.01
C TYR A 212 18.07 8.11 -3.28
N SER A 213 18.46 9.37 -3.52
CA SER A 213 19.28 9.72 -4.67
C SER A 213 20.65 9.02 -4.60
N ASP A 214 21.27 9.03 -3.43
CA ASP A 214 22.51 8.30 -3.18
C ASP A 214 22.32 6.79 -3.36
N HIS A 215 21.21 6.25 -2.80
CA HIS A 215 20.91 4.82 -2.92
C HIS A 215 20.69 4.39 -4.37
N VAL A 216 20.00 5.20 -5.18
CA VAL A 216 19.80 4.98 -6.62
C VAL A 216 21.14 5.02 -7.35
N HIS A 217 21.98 6.01 -7.06
CA HIS A 217 23.28 6.20 -7.71
C HIS A 217 24.26 5.08 -7.38
N VAL A 218 24.41 4.76 -6.10
CA VAL A 218 25.38 3.73 -5.64
C VAL A 218 24.98 2.33 -6.09
N ASN A 219 23.70 1.99 -6.04
CA ASN A 219 23.23 0.65 -6.39
C ASN A 219 22.77 0.53 -7.85
N GLN A 220 22.85 1.61 -8.62
CA GLN A 220 22.42 1.67 -10.03
C GLN A 220 21.01 1.13 -10.24
N ILE A 221 20.10 1.44 -9.32
CA ILE A 221 18.69 1.05 -9.40
C ILE A 221 17.87 2.17 -10.03
N GLY A 222 16.72 1.81 -10.62
CA GLY A 222 15.85 2.81 -11.23
C GLY A 222 15.09 3.69 -10.23
N THR A 223 14.61 4.82 -10.71
CA THR A 223 13.90 5.83 -9.92
C THR A 223 12.44 5.51 -9.60
N ASP A 224 11.86 4.48 -10.21
CA ASP A 224 10.44 4.12 -10.05
C ASP A 224 10.09 3.66 -8.63
N GLY A 225 10.99 2.93 -7.96
CA GLY A 225 10.82 2.51 -6.56
C GLY A 225 10.71 3.70 -5.61
N PRO A 226 11.75 4.56 -5.54
CA PRO A 226 11.74 5.81 -4.77
C PRO A 226 10.50 6.68 -5.04
N ARG A 227 10.19 6.87 -6.32
CA ARG A 227 9.03 7.64 -6.76
C ARG A 227 7.73 7.08 -6.19
N LYS A 228 7.49 5.77 -6.33
CA LYS A 228 6.28 5.10 -5.82
C LYS A 228 6.18 5.18 -4.30
N HIS A 229 7.29 5.11 -3.57
CA HIS A 229 7.31 5.23 -2.11
C HIS A 229 6.91 6.64 -1.67
N ILE A 230 7.47 7.69 -2.28
CA ILE A 230 7.09 9.08 -1.96
C ILE A 230 5.62 9.32 -2.29
N ASP A 231 5.13 8.89 -3.46
CA ASP A 231 3.73 9.06 -3.85
C ASP A 231 2.76 8.36 -2.89
N VAL A 232 3.13 7.17 -2.39
CA VAL A 232 2.34 6.40 -1.43
C VAL A 232 2.29 7.10 -0.07
N ILE A 233 3.43 7.59 0.45
CA ILE A 233 3.50 8.33 1.70
C ILE A 233 2.63 9.59 1.62
N ARG A 234 2.83 10.41 0.60
CA ARG A 234 2.04 11.64 0.35
C ARG A 234 0.55 11.35 0.31
N LYS A 235 0.16 10.29 -0.41
CA LYS A 235 -1.24 9.87 -0.51
C LYS A 235 -1.82 9.47 0.84
N MET A 236 -1.07 8.72 1.64
CA MET A 236 -1.55 8.28 2.96
C MET A 236 -1.71 9.46 3.91
N ILE A 237 -0.72 10.33 4.01
CA ILE A 237 -0.77 11.54 4.86
C ILE A 237 -1.96 12.42 4.44
N ARG A 238 -2.06 12.76 3.16
CA ARG A 238 -3.18 13.56 2.63
C ARG A 238 -4.54 12.93 2.98
N SER A 239 -4.65 11.62 2.84
CA SER A 239 -5.92 10.90 3.12
C SER A 239 -6.31 10.93 4.59
N ILE A 240 -5.34 10.88 5.50
CA ILE A 240 -5.59 11.00 6.94
C ILE A 240 -5.96 12.44 7.29
N CYS A 241 -5.23 13.41 6.76
CA CYS A 241 -5.52 14.84 6.99
C CYS A 241 -6.92 15.22 6.47
N GLU A 242 -7.33 14.72 5.30
CA GLU A 242 -8.69 14.90 4.79
C GLU A 242 -9.76 14.31 5.73
N ARG A 243 -9.54 13.09 6.26
CA ARG A 243 -10.46 12.46 7.22
C ARG A 243 -10.61 13.30 8.49
N ASP A 244 -9.49 13.76 9.02
CA ASP A 244 -9.43 14.45 10.31
C ASP A 244 -9.58 15.96 10.15
N ARG A 245 -9.77 16.46 8.91
CA ARG A 245 -9.92 17.87 8.55
C ARG A 245 -8.74 18.74 9.03
N LEU A 246 -7.54 18.16 8.89
CA LEU A 246 -6.29 18.83 9.25
C LEU A 246 -5.74 19.59 8.06
N THR A 247 -5.20 20.78 8.29
CA THR A 247 -4.45 21.51 7.28
C THR A 247 -3.11 20.79 7.07
N TYR A 248 -2.87 20.33 5.85
CA TYR A 248 -1.64 19.67 5.47
C TYR A 248 -0.96 20.44 4.34
N GLN A 249 0.25 20.89 4.60
CA GLN A 249 1.12 21.42 3.58
C GLN A 249 2.04 20.29 3.09
N ASP A 250 1.96 19.98 1.81
CA ASP A 250 2.77 18.93 1.20
C ASP A 250 4.24 19.36 1.14
N VAL A 251 5.06 18.73 1.93
CA VAL A 251 6.51 19.03 2.02
C VAL A 251 7.29 18.60 0.76
N TRP A 252 6.76 17.65 0.01
CA TRP A 252 7.22 17.31 -1.33
C TRP A 252 6.32 18.00 -2.37
N THR A 253 6.51 19.25 -2.65
CA THR A 253 5.70 20.00 -3.62
C THR A 253 5.53 19.28 -4.95
N SER A 254 6.57 18.55 -5.38
CA SER A 254 6.55 17.61 -6.51
C SER A 254 7.33 16.35 -6.15
N ASN A 255 7.14 15.26 -6.89
CA ASN A 255 7.98 14.08 -6.70
C ASN A 255 9.32 14.32 -7.42
N PRO A 256 10.46 14.28 -6.68
CA PRO A 256 11.78 14.60 -7.27
C PRO A 256 12.29 13.52 -8.24
N PHE A 257 11.75 12.31 -8.16
CA PHE A 257 12.18 11.22 -9.03
C PHE A 257 11.33 11.17 -10.31
N PRO A 258 11.95 11.25 -11.50
CA PRO A 258 11.24 11.18 -12.76
C PRO A 258 10.58 9.80 -12.94
N ARG A 259 9.52 9.79 -13.72
CA ARG A 259 8.94 8.53 -14.19
C ARG A 259 9.87 7.95 -15.25
N HIS A 260 10.30 6.72 -15.03
CA HIS A 260 11.06 6.00 -16.03
C HIS A 260 10.09 5.28 -16.96
N ASP A 261 9.99 5.72 -18.20
CA ASP A 261 9.21 5.04 -19.23
C ASP A 261 10.04 3.89 -19.83
N GLY A 262 10.53 2.99 -18.98
CA GLY A 262 11.26 1.80 -19.39
C GLY A 262 10.41 0.97 -20.34
N LYS A 263 10.77 0.96 -21.61
CA LYS A 263 10.20 0.03 -22.58
C LYS A 263 10.90 -1.32 -22.36
N ARG A 264 10.15 -2.30 -21.90
CA ARG A 264 10.63 -3.67 -21.94
C ARG A 264 10.57 -4.17 -23.36
N ASP A 265 11.64 -4.77 -23.84
CA ASP A 265 11.69 -5.33 -25.16
C ASP A 265 10.72 -6.52 -25.27
N ALA A 266 9.96 -6.51 -26.34
CA ALA A 266 9.12 -7.64 -26.72
C ALA A 266 10.01 -8.75 -27.29
N PHE A 267 9.65 -10.00 -27.05
CA PHE A 267 10.22 -11.08 -27.88
C PHE A 267 9.79 -10.88 -29.33
N SER A 268 10.70 -11.05 -30.26
CA SER A 268 10.33 -11.09 -31.67
C SER A 268 9.43 -12.30 -31.96
N ILE A 269 8.57 -12.18 -32.96
CA ILE A 269 7.65 -13.27 -33.36
C ILE A 269 8.47 -14.51 -33.75
N ALA A 270 9.57 -14.31 -34.48
CA ALA A 270 10.47 -15.39 -34.90
C ALA A 270 11.09 -16.07 -33.66
N PHE A 271 11.58 -15.32 -32.67
CA PHE A 271 12.16 -15.90 -31.46
C PHE A 271 11.13 -16.75 -30.69
N VAL A 272 9.90 -16.27 -30.54
CA VAL A 272 8.86 -17.08 -29.86
C VAL A 272 8.57 -18.34 -30.65
N LYS A 273 8.42 -18.24 -31.98
CA LYS A 273 8.08 -19.38 -32.83
C LYS A 273 9.22 -20.39 -32.93
N ASP A 274 10.41 -19.92 -33.27
CA ASP A 274 11.50 -20.77 -33.73
C ASP A 274 12.47 -21.18 -32.59
N VAL A 275 12.39 -20.52 -31.43
CA VAL A 275 13.23 -20.82 -30.26
C VAL A 275 12.38 -21.28 -29.07
N ILE A 276 11.42 -20.47 -28.60
CA ILE A 276 10.67 -20.81 -27.40
C ILE A 276 9.70 -22.00 -27.67
N LEU A 277 9.01 -21.97 -28.80
CA LEU A 277 8.02 -23.00 -29.18
C LEU A 277 8.62 -24.10 -30.06
N ALA A 278 9.93 -24.08 -30.29
CA ALA A 278 10.61 -25.14 -31.07
C ALA A 278 10.42 -26.50 -30.40
N PRO A 279 10.31 -27.57 -31.20
CA PRO A 279 10.25 -28.94 -30.67
C PRO A 279 11.44 -29.21 -29.71
N GLY A 280 11.15 -29.74 -28.53
CA GLY A 280 12.18 -30.06 -27.53
C GLY A 280 12.67 -28.86 -26.67
N ALA A 281 12.46 -27.64 -27.07
CA ALA A 281 12.98 -26.44 -26.33
C ALA A 281 12.52 -26.36 -24.86
N LEU A 282 11.35 -26.93 -24.56
CA LEU A 282 10.74 -26.88 -23.23
C LEU A 282 10.66 -28.26 -22.55
N ASP A 283 11.37 -29.25 -23.03
CA ASP A 283 11.27 -30.66 -22.53
C ASP A 283 11.74 -30.80 -21.08
N GLY A 284 12.64 -29.95 -20.63
CA GLY A 284 13.10 -29.94 -19.24
C GLY A 284 12.17 -29.21 -18.27
N MET A 285 11.15 -28.51 -18.75
CA MET A 285 10.15 -27.88 -17.86
C MET A 285 9.16 -28.91 -17.33
N THR A 286 8.58 -28.63 -16.15
CA THR A 286 7.41 -29.41 -15.74
C THR A 286 6.29 -29.28 -16.78
N PRO A 287 5.50 -30.34 -17.03
CA PRO A 287 4.38 -30.25 -18.00
C PRO A 287 3.43 -29.06 -17.70
N ALA A 288 3.19 -28.77 -16.41
CA ALA A 288 2.31 -27.70 -16.01
C ALA A 288 2.88 -26.31 -16.34
N ASP A 289 4.20 -26.09 -16.14
CA ASP A 289 4.85 -24.82 -16.44
C ASP A 289 4.97 -24.58 -17.95
N ARG A 290 5.28 -25.63 -18.69
CA ARG A 290 5.30 -25.61 -20.15
C ARG A 290 3.92 -25.25 -20.71
N ASP A 291 2.87 -25.90 -20.22
CA ASP A 291 1.50 -25.61 -20.65
C ASP A 291 1.06 -24.19 -20.28
N LEU A 292 1.48 -23.68 -19.11
CA LEU A 292 1.24 -22.29 -18.71
C LEU A 292 1.90 -21.31 -19.69
N LEU A 293 3.13 -21.57 -20.09
CA LEU A 293 3.84 -20.75 -21.09
C LEU A 293 3.11 -20.78 -22.45
N TYR A 294 2.66 -21.93 -22.90
CA TYR A 294 1.87 -22.04 -24.14
C TYR A 294 0.59 -21.21 -24.10
N VAL A 295 -0.13 -21.25 -22.99
CA VAL A 295 -1.34 -20.42 -22.82
C VAL A 295 -1.02 -18.94 -22.86
N LEU A 296 0.07 -18.52 -22.24
CA LEU A 296 0.48 -17.10 -22.26
C LEU A 296 0.90 -16.64 -23.67
N ALA A 297 1.62 -17.49 -24.41
CA ALA A 297 2.07 -17.16 -25.76
C ALA A 297 0.91 -16.99 -26.75
N ASP A 298 -0.14 -17.83 -26.67
CA ASP A 298 -1.25 -17.83 -27.62
C ASP A 298 -2.53 -17.12 -27.13
N THR A 299 -2.53 -16.54 -25.93
CA THR A 299 -3.65 -15.73 -25.44
C THR A 299 -3.26 -14.28 -25.18
N GLY A 300 -1.98 -14.00 -24.97
CA GLY A 300 -1.50 -12.69 -24.52
C GLY A 300 -2.07 -12.28 -23.15
N ALA A 301 -2.67 -13.19 -22.39
CA ALA A 301 -3.21 -12.89 -21.06
C ALA A 301 -2.10 -12.55 -20.05
N ARG A 302 -2.46 -11.91 -18.95
CA ARG A 302 -1.49 -11.67 -17.86
C ARG A 302 -1.27 -12.99 -17.10
N LEU A 303 -0.02 -13.24 -16.69
CA LEU A 303 0.31 -14.43 -15.89
C LEU A 303 -0.64 -14.62 -14.71
N SER A 304 -0.89 -13.56 -13.94
CA SER A 304 -1.79 -13.62 -12.81
C SER A 304 -3.26 -13.89 -13.17
N GLU A 305 -3.68 -13.65 -14.41
CA GLU A 305 -5.01 -13.99 -14.90
C GLU A 305 -5.11 -15.51 -15.13
N ILE A 306 -4.09 -16.09 -15.76
CA ILE A 306 -4.04 -17.54 -16.06
C ILE A 306 -3.79 -18.36 -14.78
N CYS A 307 -2.86 -17.98 -13.93
CA CYS A 307 -2.63 -18.65 -12.64
C CYS A 307 -3.87 -18.74 -11.75
N ASN A 308 -4.83 -17.83 -11.93
CA ASN A 308 -6.06 -17.80 -11.16
C ASN A 308 -7.29 -18.32 -11.89
N LEU A 309 -7.12 -18.90 -13.09
CA LEU A 309 -8.21 -19.59 -13.77
C LEU A 309 -8.71 -20.79 -12.93
N ARG A 310 -10.02 -21.00 -13.00
CA ARG A 310 -10.71 -22.11 -12.35
C ARG A 310 -11.56 -22.85 -13.38
N LYS A 311 -11.80 -24.12 -13.17
CA LYS A 311 -12.60 -25.00 -14.04
C LYS A 311 -13.87 -24.38 -14.63
N PRO A 312 -14.74 -23.68 -13.85
CA PRO A 312 -15.97 -23.10 -14.42
C PRO A 312 -15.73 -21.98 -15.46
N TYR A 313 -14.49 -21.54 -15.62
CA TYR A 313 -14.09 -20.46 -16.53
C TYR A 313 -13.21 -20.95 -17.68
N ILE A 314 -13.06 -22.28 -17.84
CA ILE A 314 -12.30 -22.94 -18.90
C ILE A 314 -13.30 -23.72 -19.75
N HIS A 315 -13.52 -23.27 -20.97
CA HIS A 315 -14.49 -23.80 -21.91
C HIS A 315 -13.74 -24.47 -23.06
N VAL A 316 -13.43 -25.75 -22.91
CA VAL A 316 -12.65 -26.56 -23.87
C VAL A 316 -13.35 -27.87 -24.21
N GLY A 317 -14.59 -28.02 -23.78
CA GLY A 317 -15.40 -29.22 -23.99
C GLY A 317 -16.04 -29.31 -25.38
N PRO A 318 -16.58 -30.48 -25.75
CA PRO A 318 -17.19 -30.70 -27.07
C PRO A 318 -18.49 -29.89 -27.28
N LYS A 319 -19.06 -29.35 -26.22
CA LYS A 319 -20.27 -28.50 -26.27
C LYS A 319 -19.95 -27.03 -26.54
N ASP A 320 -18.69 -26.62 -26.44
CA ASP A 320 -18.27 -25.26 -26.67
C ASP A 320 -17.96 -25.06 -28.15
N ASN A 321 -18.81 -24.34 -28.88
CA ASN A 321 -18.61 -24.02 -30.30
C ASN A 321 -17.25 -23.42 -30.59
N ILE A 322 -16.84 -22.50 -29.70
CA ILE A 322 -15.51 -21.87 -29.73
C ILE A 322 -14.86 -22.08 -28.37
N PRO A 323 -13.76 -22.85 -28.31
CA PRO A 323 -13.00 -22.99 -27.09
C PRO A 323 -12.48 -21.65 -26.60
N HIS A 324 -12.70 -21.33 -25.28
CA HIS A 324 -12.32 -20.05 -24.72
C HIS A 324 -12.10 -20.12 -23.22
N ILE A 325 -11.47 -19.10 -22.68
CA ILE A 325 -11.39 -18.84 -21.23
C ILE A 325 -12.13 -17.57 -20.87
N ARG A 326 -12.73 -17.57 -19.69
CA ARG A 326 -13.39 -16.39 -19.10
C ARG A 326 -12.52 -15.81 -17.98
N ILE A 327 -11.94 -14.64 -18.19
CA ILE A 327 -11.19 -13.91 -17.16
C ILE A 327 -12.18 -13.11 -16.35
N ARG A 328 -12.33 -13.43 -15.06
CA ARG A 328 -13.30 -12.80 -14.15
C ARG A 328 -12.66 -12.49 -12.79
N PRO A 329 -13.17 -11.48 -12.04
CA PRO A 329 -12.65 -11.09 -10.72
C PRO A 329 -13.14 -12.02 -9.60
N VAL A 330 -12.86 -13.32 -9.70
CA VAL A 330 -13.33 -14.33 -8.75
C VAL A 330 -12.41 -14.42 -7.54
N GLY A 331 -12.89 -13.91 -6.40
CA GLY A 331 -12.12 -13.89 -5.14
C GLY A 331 -10.87 -13.01 -5.18
N ARG A 332 -10.75 -12.13 -6.18
CA ARG A 332 -9.64 -11.20 -6.36
C ARG A 332 -10.01 -10.02 -7.24
N GLN A 333 -9.26 -8.93 -7.13
CA GLN A 333 -9.40 -7.79 -8.02
C GLN A 333 -8.54 -7.99 -9.28
N LEU A 334 -9.07 -7.66 -10.45
CA LEU A 334 -8.31 -7.55 -11.70
C LEU A 334 -7.62 -6.18 -11.78
N LYS A 335 -6.58 -6.09 -12.62
CA LYS A 335 -5.77 -4.85 -12.76
C LYS A 335 -6.57 -3.65 -13.30
N SER A 336 -7.57 -3.91 -14.15
CA SER A 336 -8.41 -2.87 -14.77
C SER A 336 -9.84 -3.40 -14.97
N LYS A 337 -10.81 -2.51 -15.20
CA LYS A 337 -12.19 -2.88 -15.53
C LYS A 337 -12.26 -3.77 -16.79
N ASN A 338 -11.52 -3.39 -17.83
CA ASN A 338 -11.51 -4.07 -19.13
C ASN A 338 -10.76 -5.43 -19.09
N ALA A 339 -10.12 -5.76 -17.96
CA ALA A 339 -9.48 -7.06 -17.80
C ALA A 339 -10.48 -8.21 -17.75
N SER A 340 -11.75 -7.95 -17.34
CA SER A 340 -12.84 -8.97 -17.38
C SER A 340 -13.29 -9.18 -18.82
N ARG A 341 -13.00 -10.35 -19.39
CA ARG A 341 -13.23 -10.66 -20.80
C ARG A 341 -13.25 -12.15 -21.08
N ASP A 342 -13.76 -12.51 -22.26
CA ASP A 342 -13.65 -13.84 -22.83
C ASP A 342 -12.55 -13.82 -23.89
N VAL A 343 -11.64 -14.81 -23.83
CA VAL A 343 -10.48 -14.93 -24.72
C VAL A 343 -10.55 -16.29 -25.43
N PRO A 344 -10.70 -16.32 -26.77
CA PRO A 344 -10.64 -17.55 -27.54
C PRO A 344 -9.31 -18.27 -27.37
N LEU A 345 -9.33 -19.58 -27.51
CA LEU A 345 -8.15 -20.42 -27.45
C LEU A 345 -7.73 -20.86 -28.86
N ILE A 346 -6.49 -20.56 -29.19
CA ILE A 346 -5.86 -20.89 -30.46
C ILE A 346 -4.57 -21.69 -30.22
N GLY A 347 -4.07 -22.32 -31.23
CA GLY A 347 -2.74 -22.95 -31.26
C GLY A 347 -2.46 -23.88 -30.06
N HIS A 348 -1.31 -23.68 -29.43
CA HIS A 348 -0.86 -24.48 -28.29
C HIS A 348 -1.70 -24.27 -27.02
N ALA A 349 -2.36 -23.11 -26.88
CA ALA A 349 -3.15 -22.79 -25.68
C ALA A 349 -4.35 -23.71 -25.50
N LEU A 350 -5.00 -24.12 -26.58
CA LEU A 350 -6.14 -25.03 -26.54
C LEU A 350 -5.74 -26.39 -25.96
N GLU A 351 -4.67 -26.98 -26.49
CA GLU A 351 -4.20 -28.28 -26.02
C GLU A 351 -3.66 -28.23 -24.59
N ALA A 352 -2.98 -27.14 -24.24
CA ALA A 352 -2.49 -26.93 -22.90
C ALA A 352 -3.64 -26.90 -21.88
N LEU A 353 -4.75 -26.23 -22.19
CA LEU A 353 -5.91 -26.14 -21.28
C LEU A 353 -6.76 -27.44 -21.30
N ARG A 354 -6.74 -28.21 -22.37
CA ARG A 354 -7.32 -29.57 -22.36
C ARG A 354 -6.60 -30.49 -21.37
N ARG A 355 -5.26 -30.36 -21.26
CA ARG A 355 -4.45 -31.11 -20.29
C ARG A 355 -4.59 -30.55 -18.86
N ASN A 356 -4.95 -29.25 -18.70
CA ASN A 356 -5.08 -28.56 -17.41
C ASN A 356 -6.51 -28.03 -17.23
N PRO A 357 -7.54 -28.88 -17.13
CA PRO A 357 -8.95 -28.45 -17.07
C PRO A 357 -9.31 -27.71 -15.75
N ASP A 358 -8.50 -27.85 -14.72
CA ASP A 358 -8.66 -27.15 -13.42
C ASP A 358 -7.78 -25.88 -13.30
N GLY A 359 -7.06 -25.55 -14.40
CA GLY A 359 -6.05 -24.48 -14.42
C GLY A 359 -4.80 -24.86 -13.63
N TRP A 360 -4.24 -23.89 -12.90
CA TRP A 360 -2.98 -24.04 -12.14
C TRP A 360 -3.19 -23.82 -10.63
N PRO A 361 -3.79 -24.77 -9.88
CA PRO A 361 -4.07 -24.60 -8.45
C PRO A 361 -2.83 -24.26 -7.61
N GLN A 362 -1.65 -24.80 -7.96
CA GLN A 362 -0.37 -24.56 -7.29
C GLN A 362 0.12 -23.10 -7.39
N TYR A 363 -0.35 -22.36 -8.41
CA TYR A 363 0.03 -20.95 -8.64
C TYR A 363 -1.08 -19.95 -8.31
N ARG A 364 -2.21 -20.40 -7.73
CA ARG A 364 -3.29 -19.49 -7.31
C ARG A 364 -2.79 -18.47 -6.33
N ASP A 365 -3.10 -17.20 -6.61
CA ASP A 365 -2.58 -16.04 -5.86
C ASP A 365 -1.06 -16.04 -5.66
N ASN A 366 -0.32 -16.82 -6.45
CA ASN A 366 1.13 -16.95 -6.38
C ASN A 366 1.80 -16.91 -7.76
N ALA A 367 1.36 -15.99 -8.62
CA ALA A 367 1.90 -15.81 -9.96
C ALA A 367 3.43 -15.53 -9.97
N ASN A 368 3.97 -14.94 -8.89
CA ASN A 368 5.41 -14.70 -8.76
C ASN A 368 6.22 -16.00 -8.73
N ALA A 369 5.71 -17.08 -8.11
CA ALA A 369 6.37 -18.37 -8.13
C ALA A 369 6.44 -18.93 -9.56
N ALA A 370 5.31 -18.90 -10.31
CA ALA A 370 5.29 -19.28 -11.71
C ALA A 370 6.23 -18.42 -12.57
N SER A 371 6.26 -17.11 -12.32
CA SER A 371 7.16 -16.20 -13.02
C SER A 371 8.63 -16.58 -12.84
N LYS A 372 9.05 -16.85 -11.61
CA LYS A 372 10.43 -17.25 -11.31
C LYS A 372 10.84 -18.55 -12.01
N GLU A 373 9.97 -19.55 -11.95
CA GLU A 373 10.24 -20.84 -12.61
C GLU A 373 10.36 -20.69 -14.12
N ILE A 374 9.41 -20.00 -14.75
CA ILE A 374 9.41 -19.85 -16.21
C ILE A 374 10.55 -18.91 -16.66
N ASN A 375 10.81 -17.82 -15.94
CA ASN A 375 11.92 -16.92 -16.28
C ASN A 375 13.28 -17.62 -16.17
N ARG A 376 13.46 -18.53 -15.22
CA ARG A 376 14.68 -19.34 -15.11
C ARG A 376 14.91 -20.17 -16.37
N TRP A 377 13.87 -20.76 -16.96
CA TRP A 377 13.94 -21.46 -18.22
C TRP A 377 14.16 -20.54 -19.40
N LEU A 378 13.44 -19.44 -19.48
CA LEU A 378 13.63 -18.46 -20.55
C LEU A 378 15.08 -17.97 -20.61
N LYS A 379 15.73 -17.83 -19.45
CA LYS A 379 17.14 -17.48 -19.38
C LYS A 379 18.07 -18.47 -20.10
N THR A 380 17.75 -19.74 -20.13
CA THR A 380 18.54 -20.75 -20.83
C THR A 380 18.36 -20.72 -22.37
N LEU A 381 17.29 -20.12 -22.84
CA LEU A 381 16.96 -19.99 -24.27
C LEU A 381 17.43 -18.67 -24.87
N LEU A 382 17.74 -17.70 -24.05
CA LEU A 382 18.13 -16.37 -24.50
C LEU A 382 19.64 -16.29 -24.72
N PRO A 383 20.12 -15.44 -25.67
CA PRO A 383 21.51 -15.10 -25.78
C PRO A 383 22.10 -14.61 -24.47
N ALA A 384 23.38 -14.85 -24.22
CA ALA A 384 24.02 -14.54 -22.94
C ALA A 384 24.06 -13.04 -22.59
N ASP A 385 23.94 -12.20 -23.59
CA ASP A 385 23.88 -10.72 -23.49
C ASP A 385 22.49 -10.17 -23.16
N VAL A 386 21.45 -11.04 -23.22
CA VAL A 386 20.07 -10.64 -22.91
C VAL A 386 19.76 -10.95 -21.45
N ALA A 387 19.57 -9.92 -20.64
CA ALA A 387 19.17 -10.10 -19.27
C ALA A 387 17.71 -10.55 -19.13
N VAL A 388 17.47 -11.62 -18.38
CA VAL A 388 16.12 -11.98 -17.92
C VAL A 388 15.88 -11.36 -16.56
N ILE A 389 14.84 -10.57 -16.47
CA ILE A 389 14.49 -9.84 -15.26
C ILE A 389 13.36 -10.55 -14.54
N ASP A 390 13.45 -10.68 -13.22
CA ASP A 390 12.29 -11.04 -12.41
C ASP A 390 11.22 -9.96 -12.54
N SER A 391 9.96 -10.37 -12.64
CA SER A 391 8.83 -9.49 -12.90
C SER A 391 8.65 -8.36 -11.87
N ASP A 392 9.27 -8.47 -10.71
CA ASP A 392 9.20 -7.50 -9.62
C ASP A 392 10.25 -6.37 -9.74
N ASP A 393 11.25 -6.51 -10.62
CA ASP A 393 12.27 -5.50 -10.85
C ASP A 393 11.95 -4.70 -12.11
N GLU A 394 11.09 -3.69 -11.96
CA GLU A 394 10.65 -2.84 -13.07
C GLU A 394 11.76 -1.93 -13.64
N ASN A 395 12.94 -1.93 -13.02
CA ASN A 395 14.00 -0.96 -13.27
C ASN A 395 15.20 -1.51 -14.05
N LYS A 396 15.25 -2.80 -14.32
CA LYS A 396 16.34 -3.41 -15.08
C LYS A 396 16.00 -3.47 -16.57
N GLU A 397 16.96 -3.12 -17.40
CA GLU A 397 16.90 -3.39 -18.82
C GLU A 397 16.96 -4.90 -19.07
N GLY A 398 16.06 -5.40 -19.91
CA GLY A 398 15.99 -6.80 -20.26
C GLY A 398 14.58 -7.28 -20.52
N THR A 399 14.43 -8.58 -20.67
CA THR A 399 13.15 -9.21 -20.98
C THR A 399 12.65 -10.10 -19.86
N CYS A 400 11.39 -10.46 -19.87
CA CYS A 400 10.77 -11.37 -18.90
C CYS A 400 9.58 -12.08 -19.54
N LEU A 401 8.99 -13.01 -18.82
CA LEU A 401 7.78 -13.72 -19.26
C LEU A 401 6.68 -12.79 -19.81
N HIS A 402 6.56 -11.57 -19.30
CA HIS A 402 5.59 -10.59 -19.79
C HIS A 402 5.85 -10.15 -21.24
N ALA A 403 7.06 -10.31 -21.77
CA ALA A 403 7.41 -10.03 -23.15
C ALA A 403 6.62 -10.90 -24.14
N LEU A 404 6.14 -12.10 -23.75
CA LEU A 404 5.20 -12.89 -24.55
C LEU A 404 3.91 -12.13 -24.87
N ARG A 405 3.40 -11.39 -23.89
CA ARG A 405 2.21 -10.55 -24.11
C ARG A 405 2.49 -9.37 -25.03
N HIS A 406 3.69 -8.81 -25.00
CA HIS A 406 4.11 -7.79 -25.96
C HIS A 406 4.22 -8.38 -27.36
N CYS A 407 4.85 -9.56 -27.51
CA CYS A 407 4.90 -10.31 -28.78
C CYS A 407 3.48 -10.61 -29.29
N PHE A 408 2.56 -11.07 -28.45
CA PHE A 408 1.17 -11.30 -28.84
C PHE A 408 0.49 -10.02 -29.39
N LYS A 409 0.74 -8.85 -28.74
CA LYS A 409 0.25 -7.56 -29.23
C LYS A 409 0.84 -7.20 -30.59
N ASP A 410 2.12 -7.52 -30.81
CA ASP A 410 2.78 -7.25 -32.09
C ASP A 410 2.29 -8.17 -33.21
N ARG A 411 1.94 -9.43 -32.91
CA ARG A 411 1.24 -10.33 -33.84
C ARG A 411 -0.10 -9.73 -34.29
N LEU A 412 -0.91 -9.19 -33.35
CA LEU A 412 -2.15 -8.49 -33.69
C LEU A 412 -1.91 -7.24 -34.55
N ARG A 413 -0.82 -6.51 -34.31
CA ARG A 413 -0.42 -5.37 -35.14
C ARG A 413 0.00 -5.78 -36.54
N ALA A 414 0.71 -6.89 -36.67
CA ALA A 414 1.16 -7.41 -37.96
C ALA A 414 0.00 -7.71 -38.93
N ILE A 415 -1.14 -8.15 -38.43
CA ILE A 415 -2.37 -8.34 -39.21
C ILE A 415 -3.26 -7.08 -39.27
N ARG A 416 -2.78 -5.95 -38.77
CA ARG A 416 -3.52 -4.67 -38.74
C ARG A 416 -4.87 -4.76 -38.01
N ALA A 417 -4.97 -5.60 -36.97
CA ALA A 417 -6.18 -5.68 -36.17
C ALA A 417 -6.56 -4.30 -35.61
N GLU A 418 -7.85 -4.00 -35.55
CA GLU A 418 -8.37 -2.75 -35.01
C GLU A 418 -7.96 -2.52 -33.55
N ASP A 419 -7.73 -1.29 -33.14
CA ASP A 419 -7.29 -0.96 -31.79
C ASP A 419 -8.30 -1.39 -30.73
N GLU A 420 -9.59 -1.25 -30.99
CA GLU A 420 -10.67 -1.70 -30.10
C GLU A 420 -10.65 -3.22 -29.93
N MET A 421 -10.42 -3.97 -31.02
CA MET A 421 -10.29 -5.43 -30.98
C MET A 421 -9.07 -5.84 -30.15
N LYS A 422 -7.92 -5.19 -30.34
CA LYS A 422 -6.71 -5.41 -29.51
C LYS A 422 -6.98 -5.17 -28.04
N VAL A 423 -7.71 -4.08 -27.71
CA VAL A 423 -8.12 -3.77 -26.33
C VAL A 423 -9.04 -4.84 -25.77
N ALA A 424 -10.04 -5.27 -26.54
CA ALA A 424 -11.00 -6.29 -26.13
C ALA A 424 -10.36 -7.66 -25.89
N ILE A 425 -9.37 -8.05 -26.68
CA ILE A 425 -8.65 -9.32 -26.53
C ILE A 425 -7.66 -9.24 -25.35
N LEU A 426 -6.86 -8.17 -25.28
CA LEU A 426 -5.82 -8.02 -24.26
C LEU A 426 -6.33 -7.52 -22.91
N GLY A 427 -7.48 -6.85 -22.84
CA GLY A 427 -8.00 -6.23 -21.62
C GLY A 427 -7.13 -5.08 -21.13
N HIS A 428 -6.69 -4.21 -22.06
CA HIS A 428 -6.02 -2.96 -21.70
C HIS A 428 -7.04 -1.88 -21.35
N ASP A 429 -6.66 -0.91 -20.52
CA ASP A 429 -7.39 0.34 -20.43
C ASP A 429 -7.12 1.14 -21.70
N VAL A 430 -8.16 1.72 -22.27
CA VAL A 430 -8.03 2.72 -23.33
C VAL A 430 -7.45 3.95 -22.66
N GLY A 431 -6.22 4.31 -22.96
CA GLY A 431 -5.61 5.56 -22.48
C GLY A 431 -6.50 6.76 -22.83
N MET A 432 -6.37 7.88 -22.13
CA MET A 432 -7.23 9.08 -22.21
C MET A 432 -7.42 9.68 -23.63
N THR A 433 -6.83 9.11 -24.66
CA THR A 433 -6.92 9.56 -26.06
C THR A 433 -8.03 8.88 -26.87
N GLY A 434 -8.68 7.86 -26.34
CA GLY A 434 -9.79 7.19 -27.00
C GLY A 434 -10.91 6.88 -26.02
N LYS A 435 -11.92 7.73 -25.93
CA LYS A 435 -13.21 7.34 -25.38
C LYS A 435 -13.82 6.31 -26.34
N THR A 436 -13.52 5.02 -26.12
CA THR A 436 -14.42 4.00 -26.64
C THR A 436 -15.71 4.17 -25.85
N PRO A 437 -16.83 4.50 -26.47
CA PRO A 437 -18.09 4.58 -25.76
C PRO A 437 -18.32 3.23 -25.06
N ASP A 438 -18.68 3.24 -23.79
CA ASP A 438 -19.15 2.04 -23.03
C ASP A 438 -20.50 1.52 -23.59
N TYR A 439 -20.80 1.85 -24.87
CA TYR A 439 -22.02 1.53 -25.58
C TYR A 439 -21.85 0.26 -26.39
N GLY A 440 -22.63 -0.75 -26.07
CA GLY A 440 -22.68 -2.03 -26.77
C GLY A 440 -22.21 -3.22 -25.95
N ARG A 441 -22.46 -4.42 -26.47
CA ARG A 441 -22.08 -5.70 -25.82
C ARG A 441 -20.61 -6.09 -26.03
N GLY A 442 -19.83 -5.22 -26.70
CA GLY A 442 -18.45 -5.52 -27.10
C GLY A 442 -18.40 -6.55 -28.25
N PHE A 443 -17.18 -6.98 -28.60
CA PHE A 443 -16.98 -7.99 -29.65
C PHE A 443 -17.43 -9.38 -29.18
N SER A 444 -18.13 -10.10 -30.08
CA SER A 444 -18.50 -11.49 -29.85
C SER A 444 -17.26 -12.40 -29.75
N ILE A 445 -17.44 -13.60 -29.21
CA ILE A 445 -16.32 -14.57 -29.11
C ILE A 445 -15.89 -15.03 -30.50
N GLU A 446 -16.83 -15.12 -31.46
CA GLU A 446 -16.60 -15.48 -32.85
C GLU A 446 -15.68 -14.45 -33.53
N ALA A 447 -16.02 -13.16 -33.44
CA ALA A 447 -15.23 -12.08 -34.02
C ALA A 447 -13.80 -12.03 -33.45
N LYS A 448 -13.65 -12.28 -32.13
CA LYS A 448 -12.32 -12.39 -31.52
C LYS A 448 -11.58 -13.62 -32.03
N PHE A 449 -12.26 -14.75 -32.17
CA PHE A 449 -11.66 -15.98 -32.67
C PHE A 449 -11.15 -15.84 -34.11
N GLU A 450 -11.93 -15.24 -35.00
CA GLU A 450 -11.52 -15.00 -36.39
C GLU A 450 -10.23 -14.16 -36.48
N VAL A 451 -10.11 -13.14 -35.65
CA VAL A 451 -8.88 -12.31 -35.58
C VAL A 451 -7.72 -13.10 -34.98
N MET A 452 -7.95 -13.81 -33.88
CA MET A 452 -6.89 -14.55 -33.19
C MET A 452 -6.42 -15.77 -34.01
N ALA A 453 -7.29 -16.44 -34.75
CA ALA A 453 -6.91 -17.56 -35.61
C ALA A 453 -5.85 -17.19 -36.66
N GLN A 454 -5.85 -15.93 -37.14
CA GLN A 454 -4.86 -15.45 -38.11
C GLN A 454 -3.44 -15.35 -37.55
N ILE A 455 -3.32 -15.29 -36.21
CA ILE A 455 -2.05 -15.11 -35.52
C ILE A 455 -1.61 -16.34 -34.72
N ALA A 456 -2.33 -17.46 -34.82
CA ALA A 456 -1.95 -18.68 -34.12
C ALA A 456 -0.55 -19.14 -34.54
N PHE A 457 0.26 -19.60 -33.59
CA PHE A 457 1.44 -20.36 -33.97
C PHE A 457 0.99 -21.73 -34.42
N SER A 458 1.28 -22.07 -35.69
CA SER A 458 1.06 -23.45 -36.19
C SER A 458 1.99 -24.41 -35.44
N ARG A 459 1.47 -25.59 -35.08
CA ARG A 459 2.38 -26.67 -34.72
C ARG A 459 3.32 -26.91 -35.90
N ALA A 460 4.61 -27.04 -35.61
CA ALA A 460 5.51 -27.68 -36.55
C ALA A 460 4.91 -29.06 -36.90
N ALA A 461 4.68 -29.33 -38.17
CA ALA A 461 4.13 -30.56 -38.65
C ALA A 461 5.01 -31.76 -38.23
#